data_75cfd32f382b7b7b4a333ae5572138ce
#
_entry.id   75cfd32f382b7b7b4a333ae5572138ce
#
_cell.length_a   1.000
_cell.length_b   1.000
_cell.length_c   1.000
_cell.angle_alpha   90.00
_cell.angle_beta   90.00
_cell.angle_gamma   90.00
#
_symmetry.space_group_name_H-M   'P 1'
#
loop_
_entity.id
_entity.type
_entity.pdbx_description
1 polymer ?
#
loop_
_entity_poly.entity_id
_entity_poly.type
_entity_poly.pdbx_seq_one_letter_code
_entity_poly.pdbx_strand_id
1 'polypeptide(L)'
;MKKILIVLMMPLMLLSCGMFEEVDLGYPQTVKFSAEGGEKVISGVEQFTHAEIHNYDNGDNGVSSQEGDVQKNKYEWLTVEYVNEDVFASEVKIIAKPNTSGEKRGLWIELISGYEYHVIYVEQNN
;
A
#
# COMPACT_ATOMS: atom_id res chain seq x y z
N MET A 1 29.98 -26.93 -12.70
CA MET A 1 30.20 -26.77 -11.25
C MET A 1 29.97 -25.37 -10.78
N LYS A 2 30.49 -24.34 -11.45
CA LYS A 2 30.22 -22.94 -11.09
C LYS A 2 28.74 -22.58 -11.13
N LYS A 3 27.96 -23.15 -12.06
CA LYS A 3 26.51 -22.93 -12.18
C LYS A 3 25.74 -23.48 -10.98
N ILE A 4 26.20 -24.60 -10.41
CA ILE A 4 25.56 -25.22 -9.25
C ILE A 4 25.77 -24.35 -8.01
N LEU A 5 26.98 -23.79 -7.84
CA LEU A 5 27.28 -22.86 -6.75
C LEU A 5 26.44 -21.59 -6.78
N ILE A 6 26.24 -21.04 -7.98
CA ILE A 6 25.41 -19.83 -8.17
C ILE A 6 23.95 -20.13 -7.80
N VAL A 7 23.44 -21.28 -8.21
CA VAL A 7 22.05 -21.69 -7.90
C VAL A 7 21.88 -21.91 -6.39
N LEU A 8 22.87 -22.42 -5.70
CA LEU A 8 22.84 -22.61 -4.25
C LEU A 8 22.90 -21.29 -3.49
N MET A 9 23.62 -20.30 -4.01
CA MET A 9 23.72 -18.99 -3.38
C MET A 9 22.43 -18.17 -3.52
N MET A 10 21.71 -18.29 -4.61
CA MET A 10 20.47 -17.55 -4.85
C MET A 10 19.38 -17.79 -3.79
N PRO A 11 19.06 -19.02 -3.40
CA PRO A 11 18.07 -19.24 -2.34
C PRO A 11 18.47 -18.62 -1.01
N LEU A 12 19.75 -18.61 -0.69
CA LEU A 12 20.24 -17.98 0.54
C LEU A 12 20.09 -16.46 0.51
N MET A 13 20.34 -15.83 -0.62
CA MET A 13 20.15 -14.40 -0.80
C MET A 13 18.66 -14.04 -0.72
N LEU A 14 17.79 -14.84 -1.31
CA LEU A 14 16.34 -14.64 -1.23
C LEU A 14 15.85 -14.77 0.21
N LEU A 15 16.37 -15.71 0.98
CA LEU A 15 16.00 -15.87 2.39
C LEU A 15 16.49 -14.69 3.24
N SER A 16 17.67 -14.13 2.97
CA SER A 16 18.18 -12.99 3.71
C SER A 16 17.53 -11.68 3.32
N CYS A 17 17.05 -11.55 2.07
CA CYS A 17 16.33 -10.36 1.58
C CYS A 17 14.82 -10.46 1.79
N GLY A 18 14.29 -11.65 2.08
CA GLY A 18 12.87 -11.95 2.15
C GLY A 18 12.24 -11.76 3.52
N MET A 19 12.68 -10.75 4.28
CA MET A 19 12.06 -10.45 5.58
C MET A 19 10.65 -9.93 5.43
N PHE A 20 10.33 -9.27 4.31
CA PHE A 20 8.99 -8.78 3.99
C PHE A 20 8.46 -9.53 2.80
N GLU A 21 7.23 -10.02 2.92
CA GLU A 21 6.59 -10.83 1.90
C GLU A 21 5.23 -10.24 1.54
N GLU A 22 5.02 -10.08 0.23
CA GLU A 22 3.72 -9.66 -0.27
C GLU A 22 2.73 -10.83 -0.16
N VAL A 23 1.61 -10.59 0.50
CA VAL A 23 0.57 -11.60 0.73
C VAL A 23 -0.81 -11.01 0.45
N ASP A 24 -1.82 -11.88 0.42
CA ASP A 24 -3.21 -11.46 0.32
C ASP A 24 -3.81 -11.42 1.73
N LEU A 25 -4.04 -10.23 2.26
CA LEU A 25 -4.68 -10.03 3.57
C LEU A 25 -6.19 -9.91 3.47
N GLY A 26 -6.76 -10.19 2.30
CA GLY A 26 -8.21 -10.15 2.10
C GLY A 26 -8.77 -8.79 1.72
N TYR A 27 -7.92 -7.86 1.32
CA TYR A 27 -8.33 -6.54 0.81
C TYR A 27 -8.37 -6.57 -0.72
N PRO A 28 -9.08 -5.63 -1.36
CA PRO A 28 -9.03 -5.51 -2.81
C PRO A 28 -7.61 -5.31 -3.32
N GLN A 29 -7.30 -5.87 -4.48
CA GLN A 29 -5.99 -5.65 -5.12
C GLN A 29 -5.97 -4.36 -5.92
N THR A 30 -7.13 -3.88 -6.34
CA THR A 30 -7.28 -2.66 -7.13
C THR A 30 -8.48 -1.87 -6.65
N VAL A 31 -8.31 -0.55 -6.53
CA VAL A 31 -9.40 0.38 -6.22
C VAL A 31 -9.39 1.45 -7.29
N LYS A 32 -10.56 1.74 -7.87
CA LYS A 32 -10.70 2.69 -8.98
C LYS A 32 -11.53 3.89 -8.56
N PHE A 33 -11.07 5.08 -8.93
CA PHE A 33 -11.79 6.32 -8.76
C PHE A 33 -12.10 6.95 -10.12
N SER A 34 -13.22 7.66 -10.20
CA SER A 34 -13.48 8.53 -11.32
C SER A 34 -12.61 9.78 -11.26
N ALA A 35 -12.59 10.58 -12.33
CA ALA A 35 -11.85 11.84 -12.37
C ALA A 35 -12.28 12.82 -11.27
N GLU A 36 -13.52 12.72 -10.81
CA GLU A 36 -14.06 13.60 -9.77
C GLU A 36 -13.44 13.33 -8.39
N GLY A 37 -12.82 12.17 -8.22
CA GLY A 37 -12.28 11.75 -6.93
C GLY A 37 -13.36 11.23 -6.00
N GLY A 38 -13.08 11.28 -4.71
CA GLY A 38 -14.03 10.85 -3.68
C GLY A 38 -13.36 10.05 -2.59
N GLU A 39 -14.18 9.32 -1.86
CA GLU A 39 -13.72 8.50 -0.72
C GLU A 39 -14.27 7.09 -0.87
N LYS A 40 -13.45 6.11 -0.47
CA LYS A 40 -13.85 4.71 -0.37
C LYS A 40 -13.30 4.14 0.91
N VAL A 41 -14.16 3.41 1.64
CA VAL A 41 -13.75 2.68 2.84
C VAL A 41 -13.68 1.21 2.48
N ILE A 42 -12.53 0.60 2.71
CA ILE A 42 -12.33 -0.81 2.45
C ILE A 42 -11.93 -1.54 3.73
N SER A 43 -12.34 -2.78 3.85
CA SER A 43 -11.99 -3.65 4.94
C SER A 43 -11.52 -5.00 4.40
N GLY A 44 -10.76 -5.72 5.20
CA GLY A 44 -10.22 -7.00 4.81
C GLY A 44 -10.38 -8.05 5.89
N VAL A 45 -9.88 -9.23 5.62
CA VAL A 45 -9.98 -10.36 6.54
C VAL A 45 -8.94 -10.24 7.65
N GLU A 46 -7.72 -9.85 7.31
CA GLU A 46 -6.63 -9.72 8.25
C GLU A 46 -6.45 -8.27 8.70
N GLN A 47 -5.88 -8.08 9.89
CA GLN A 47 -5.56 -6.76 10.41
C GLN A 47 -4.18 -6.30 9.92
N PHE A 48 -3.98 -4.98 9.89
CA PHE A 48 -2.69 -4.40 9.55
C PHE A 48 -2.27 -3.39 10.63
N THR A 49 -0.98 -3.07 10.71
CA THR A 49 -0.46 -2.11 11.69
C THR A 49 -0.37 -0.70 11.14
N HIS A 50 -0.02 -0.56 9.86
CA HIS A 50 0.00 0.75 9.22
C HIS A 50 -0.15 0.62 7.71
N ALA A 51 -0.53 1.73 7.07
CA ALA A 51 -0.73 1.84 5.65
C ALA A 51 0.16 2.95 5.11
N GLU A 52 0.82 2.70 3.99
CA GLU A 52 1.71 3.66 3.34
C GLU A 52 1.42 3.74 1.85
N ILE A 53 1.48 4.95 1.31
CA ILE A 53 1.37 5.17 -0.13
C ILE A 53 2.77 5.15 -0.73
N HIS A 54 2.91 4.46 -1.84
CA HIS A 54 4.17 4.36 -2.58
C HIS A 54 3.95 4.72 -4.04
N ASN A 55 4.91 5.43 -4.59
CA ASN A 55 5.00 5.61 -6.02
C ASN A 55 6.16 4.72 -6.52
N TYR A 56 5.83 3.52 -6.97
CA TYR A 56 6.85 2.57 -7.42
C TYR A 56 7.56 3.01 -8.70
N ASP A 57 6.96 3.96 -9.44
CA ASP A 57 7.58 4.46 -10.67
C ASP A 57 8.80 5.33 -10.40
N ASN A 58 8.80 6.09 -9.30
CA ASN A 58 9.91 6.99 -8.96
C ASN A 58 10.55 6.72 -7.60
N GLY A 59 10.01 5.78 -6.82
CA GLY A 59 10.54 5.41 -5.52
C GLY A 59 10.13 6.32 -4.37
N ASP A 60 9.25 7.29 -4.60
CA ASP A 60 8.78 8.17 -3.54
C ASP A 60 7.72 7.48 -2.66
N ASN A 61 7.62 7.95 -1.44
CA ASN A 61 6.68 7.44 -0.44
C ASN A 61 5.81 8.56 0.10
N GLY A 62 4.63 8.20 0.57
CA GLY A 62 3.76 9.12 1.27
C GLY A 62 4.32 9.54 2.62
N VAL A 63 3.81 10.65 3.13
CA VAL A 63 4.22 11.21 4.42
C VAL A 63 3.16 10.84 5.46
N SER A 64 3.60 10.23 6.55
CA SER A 64 2.73 9.83 7.65
C SER A 64 2.54 10.97 8.64
N SER A 65 1.33 11.08 9.18
CA SER A 65 0.96 12.02 10.22
C SER A 65 -0.13 11.40 11.09
N GLN A 66 -0.40 12.04 12.20
CA GLN A 66 -1.44 11.59 13.13
C GLN A 66 -2.26 12.78 13.59
N GLU A 67 -3.56 12.62 13.60
CA GLU A 67 -4.49 13.64 14.06
C GLU A 67 -5.48 12.97 15.01
N GLY A 68 -5.31 13.24 16.33
CA GLY A 68 -6.02 12.47 17.34
C GLY A 68 -5.62 11.01 17.28
N ASP A 69 -6.59 10.13 17.14
CA ASP A 69 -6.37 8.69 16.99
C ASP A 69 -6.35 8.25 15.51
N VAL A 70 -6.50 9.19 14.59
CA VAL A 70 -6.51 8.90 13.15
C VAL A 70 -5.08 8.97 12.61
N GLN A 71 -4.64 7.85 12.03
CA GLN A 71 -3.38 7.77 11.31
C GLN A 71 -3.62 8.16 9.87
N LYS A 72 -2.71 8.92 9.28
CA LYS A 72 -2.80 9.36 7.88
C LYS A 72 -1.49 9.12 7.16
N ASN A 73 -1.59 8.79 5.88
CA ASN A 73 -0.44 8.80 4.98
C ASN A 73 -0.90 9.49 3.71
N LYS A 74 -0.13 10.44 3.22
CA LYS A 74 -0.53 11.28 2.10
C LYS A 74 0.58 11.39 1.08
N TYR A 75 0.21 11.25 -0.19
CA TYR A 75 1.10 11.47 -1.31
C TYR A 75 0.32 12.13 -2.44
N GLU A 76 0.64 13.39 -2.76
CA GLU A 76 0.02 14.17 -3.84
C GLU A 76 -1.52 14.14 -3.76
N TRP A 77 -2.17 13.44 -4.68
CA TRP A 77 -3.63 13.40 -4.80
C TRP A 77 -4.30 12.34 -3.93
N LEU A 78 -3.54 11.48 -3.29
CA LEU A 78 -4.05 10.33 -2.55
C LEU A 78 -3.77 10.48 -1.05
N THR A 79 -4.77 10.15 -0.26
CA THR A 79 -4.64 10.08 1.20
C THR A 79 -5.27 8.78 1.68
N VAL A 80 -4.62 8.13 2.64
CA VAL A 80 -5.21 7.00 3.36
C VAL A 80 -5.31 7.37 4.84
N GLU A 81 -6.45 6.99 5.45
CA GLU A 81 -6.71 7.22 6.86
C GLU A 81 -7.17 5.92 7.50
N TYR A 82 -6.68 5.66 8.70
CA TYR A 82 -7.08 4.48 9.46
C TYR A 82 -6.93 4.75 10.96
N VAL A 83 -7.68 4.00 11.76
CA VAL A 83 -7.65 4.07 13.21
C VAL A 83 -7.22 2.71 13.74
N ASN A 84 -6.16 2.70 14.53
CA ASN A 84 -5.73 1.47 15.18
C ASN A 84 -6.56 1.25 16.46
N GLU A 85 -7.18 0.08 16.56
CA GLU A 85 -7.74 -0.40 17.81
C GLU A 85 -6.63 -1.18 18.50
N ASP A 86 -6.10 -0.64 19.59
CA ASP A 86 -4.85 -1.06 20.20
C ASP A 86 -3.67 -0.85 19.23
N VAL A 87 -3.20 -1.89 18.55
CA VAL A 87 -2.06 -1.83 17.64
C VAL A 87 -2.49 -2.03 16.18
N PHE A 88 -3.69 -2.59 15.95
CA PHE A 88 -4.10 -3.05 14.63
C PHE A 88 -5.29 -2.27 14.09
N ALA A 89 -5.34 -2.13 12.77
CA ALA A 89 -6.49 -1.63 12.04
C ALA A 89 -7.03 -2.73 11.13
N SER A 90 -8.32 -2.67 10.81
CA SER A 90 -8.98 -3.62 9.90
C SER A 90 -9.73 -2.92 8.79
N GLU A 91 -9.64 -1.59 8.73
CA GLU A 91 -10.37 -0.77 7.78
C GLU A 91 -9.50 0.42 7.39
N VAL A 92 -9.54 0.80 6.13
CA VAL A 92 -8.81 1.97 5.63
C VAL A 92 -9.73 2.80 4.75
N LYS A 93 -9.70 4.13 4.96
CA LYS A 93 -10.39 5.09 4.10
C LYS A 93 -9.38 5.61 3.08
N ILE A 94 -9.74 5.52 1.82
CA ILE A 94 -8.93 5.98 0.70
C ILE A 94 -9.60 7.20 0.11
N ILE A 95 -8.88 8.32 0.05
CA ILE A 95 -9.40 9.61 -0.40
C ILE A 95 -8.60 10.04 -1.62
N ALA A 96 -9.28 10.30 -2.73
CA ALA A 96 -8.67 10.78 -3.96
C ALA A 96 -9.18 12.17 -4.29
N LYS A 97 -8.27 13.09 -4.57
CA LYS A 97 -8.62 14.44 -5.07
C LYS A 97 -9.08 14.35 -6.52
N PRO A 98 -9.84 15.35 -7.02
CA PRO A 98 -10.17 15.39 -8.44
C PRO A 98 -8.93 15.35 -9.32
N ASN A 99 -9.03 14.63 -10.42
CA ASN A 99 -7.97 14.53 -11.42
C ASN A 99 -8.25 15.51 -12.56
N THR A 100 -7.50 16.60 -12.59
CA THR A 100 -7.59 17.64 -13.60
C THR A 100 -6.42 17.59 -14.59
N SER A 101 -5.59 16.54 -14.52
CA SER A 101 -4.38 16.43 -15.34
C SER A 101 -4.66 16.07 -16.80
N GLY A 102 -5.84 15.50 -17.09
CA GLY A 102 -6.18 14.98 -18.41
C GLY A 102 -5.60 13.60 -18.69
N GLU A 103 -4.91 13.01 -17.73
CA GLU A 103 -4.31 11.69 -17.85
C GLU A 103 -4.73 10.77 -16.70
N LYS A 104 -4.88 9.50 -17.00
CA LYS A 104 -5.07 8.46 -15.99
C LYS A 104 -3.83 8.39 -15.09
N ARG A 105 -4.03 8.17 -13.80
CA ARG A 105 -2.93 8.10 -12.84
C ARG A 105 -3.16 7.00 -11.82
N GLY A 106 -2.08 6.57 -11.18
CA GLY A 106 -2.13 5.49 -10.20
C GLY A 106 -1.04 5.61 -9.16
N LEU A 107 -1.33 5.04 -8.00
CA LEU A 107 -0.40 4.92 -6.89
C LEU A 107 -0.68 3.59 -6.18
N TRP A 108 0.23 3.16 -5.36
CA TRP A 108 0.12 1.90 -4.63
C TRP A 108 0.01 2.17 -3.13
N ILE A 109 -0.79 1.37 -2.45
CA ILE A 109 -0.89 1.40 -0.99
C ILE A 109 -0.37 0.06 -0.48
N GLU A 110 0.53 0.12 0.49
CA GLU A 110 0.98 -1.07 1.23
C GLU A 110 0.30 -1.09 2.58
N LEU A 111 -0.43 -2.16 2.86
CA LEU A 111 -0.98 -2.45 4.19
C LEU A 111 -0.01 -3.42 4.86
N ILE A 112 0.62 -2.99 5.93
CA ILE A 112 1.74 -3.71 6.54
C ILE A 112 1.29 -4.39 7.83
N SER A 113 1.58 -5.67 7.94
CA SER A 113 1.27 -6.48 9.11
C SER A 113 2.50 -7.35 9.45
N GLY A 114 3.32 -6.88 10.40
CA GLY A 114 4.56 -7.57 10.75
C GLY A 114 5.53 -7.61 9.58
N TYR A 115 5.85 -8.80 9.11
CA TYR A 115 6.72 -9.02 7.95
C TYR A 115 5.95 -9.27 6.66
N GLU A 116 4.63 -9.15 6.71
CA GLU A 116 3.77 -9.32 5.55
C GLU A 116 3.18 -7.99 5.13
N TYR A 117 2.90 -7.84 3.85
CA TYR A 117 2.20 -6.65 3.36
C TYR A 117 1.32 -7.00 2.18
N HIS A 118 0.21 -6.27 2.08
CA HIS A 118 -0.76 -6.39 1.00
C HIS A 118 -0.70 -5.12 0.16
N VAL A 119 -0.60 -5.26 -1.15
CA VAL A 119 -0.51 -4.12 -2.07
C VAL A 119 -1.86 -3.88 -2.72
N ILE A 120 -2.31 -2.64 -2.67
CA ILE A 120 -3.51 -2.18 -3.37
C ILE A 120 -3.07 -1.16 -4.43
N TYR A 121 -3.40 -1.42 -5.69
CA TYR A 121 -3.20 -0.43 -6.74
C TYR A 121 -4.42 0.48 -6.82
N VAL A 122 -4.21 1.79 -6.66
CA VAL A 122 -5.27 2.79 -6.76
C VAL A 122 -5.13 3.51 -8.09
N GLU A 123 -6.16 3.39 -8.93
CA GLU A 123 -6.20 3.97 -10.26
C GLU A 123 -7.28 5.06 -10.30
N GLN A 124 -6.97 6.18 -10.91
CA GLN A 124 -7.93 7.26 -11.11
C GLN A 124 -8.03 7.62 -12.58
N ASN A 125 -9.25 7.66 -13.10
CA ASN A 125 -9.52 8.04 -14.48
C ASN A 125 -9.26 9.53 -14.73
N ASN A 126 -9.05 9.83 -16.00
CA ASN A 126 -8.91 11.21 -16.49
C ASN A 126 -10.26 11.81 -16.91
#